data_b2ec4fe52af0cc419f250bc9f7538842
#
_entry.id   b2ec4fe52af0cc419f250bc9f7538842
#
_cell.length_a   1.000
_cell.length_b   1.000
_cell.length_c   1.000
_cell.angle_alpha   90.00
_cell.angle_beta   90.00
_cell.angle_gamma   90.00
#
_symmetry.space_group_name_H-M   'P 1'
#
loop_
_entity.id
_entity.type
_entity.pdbx_description
1 polymer ?
#
loop_
_entity_poly.entity_id
_entity_poly.type
_entity_poly.pdbx_seq_one_letter_code
_entity_poly.pdbx_strand_id
1 'polypeptide(L)'
;MKILVVSDSHGLSEELTQVARRHEDDVQMMIHCGDSELPAHAEAMQGFNSVRGNCDIDSAYPDHLVEKCGQQHLFVTHGHLYNVKMTLMNLLYRAKEVDAKVVCFGHSHIAGTEMADGILFINPGSLRLPRMRKDKTYVILHIQNRHIHVNYYSIEGKIIPSLSSEFILE
;
A
#
# COMPACT_ATOMS: atom_id res chain seq x y z
N MET A 1 -6.10 -13.44 -6.09
CA MET A 1 -6.64 -12.33 -5.29
C MET A 1 -6.05 -11.05 -5.79
N LYS A 2 -6.87 -10.03 -6.08
CA LYS A 2 -6.42 -8.69 -6.47
C LYS A 2 -6.67 -7.71 -5.33
N ILE A 3 -5.75 -6.80 -5.08
CA ILE A 3 -5.79 -5.84 -3.98
C ILE A 3 -5.40 -4.47 -4.53
N LEU A 4 -6.24 -3.46 -4.28
CA LEU A 4 -5.89 -2.06 -4.51
C LEU A 4 -5.08 -1.56 -3.30
N VAL A 5 -3.91 -0.99 -3.55
CA VAL A 5 -3.05 -0.41 -2.50
C VAL A 5 -2.77 1.06 -2.82
N VAL A 6 -3.14 1.93 -1.91
CA VAL A 6 -2.90 3.38 -1.98
C VAL A 6 -2.22 3.87 -0.70
N SER A 7 -1.59 5.04 -0.75
CA SER A 7 -0.98 5.68 0.41
C SER A 7 -0.87 7.20 0.24
N ASP A 8 -0.72 7.89 1.36
CA ASP A 8 -0.31 9.30 1.37
C ASP A 8 -1.19 10.18 0.48
N SER A 9 -2.52 10.06 0.68
CA SER A 9 -3.53 10.83 -0.07
C SER A 9 -3.75 12.24 0.47
N HIS A 10 -3.33 12.50 1.73
CA HIS A 10 -3.26 13.85 2.33
C HIS A 10 -4.49 14.72 2.03
N GLY A 11 -5.68 14.25 2.39
CA GLY A 11 -6.94 14.98 2.28
C GLY A 11 -7.61 14.92 0.89
N LEU A 12 -7.05 14.18 -0.09
CA LEU A 12 -7.69 13.96 -1.40
C LEU A 12 -8.86 12.99 -1.26
N SER A 13 -10.07 13.49 -1.06
CA SER A 13 -11.27 12.65 -0.92
C SER A 13 -11.88 12.26 -2.27
N GLU A 14 -11.97 13.20 -3.20
CA GLU A 14 -12.60 12.97 -4.51
C GLU A 14 -11.75 12.03 -5.39
N GLU A 15 -10.45 12.29 -5.49
CA GLU A 15 -9.53 11.46 -6.27
C GLU A 15 -9.39 10.06 -5.69
N LEU A 16 -9.37 9.92 -4.35
CA LEU A 16 -9.34 8.63 -3.68
C LEU A 16 -10.62 7.83 -4.01
N THR A 17 -11.78 8.47 -3.98
CA THR A 17 -13.06 7.87 -4.37
C THR A 17 -13.05 7.44 -5.85
N GLN A 18 -12.49 8.25 -6.74
CA GLN A 18 -12.37 7.90 -8.16
C GLN A 18 -11.47 6.69 -8.38
N VAL A 19 -10.34 6.60 -7.67
CA VAL A 19 -9.44 5.44 -7.73
C VAL A 19 -10.16 4.20 -7.21
N ALA A 20 -10.84 4.26 -6.07
CA ALA A 20 -11.60 3.15 -5.50
C ALA A 20 -12.66 2.63 -6.48
N ARG A 21 -13.55 3.52 -6.99
CA ARG A 21 -14.62 3.18 -7.93
C ARG A 21 -14.12 2.55 -9.23
N ARG A 22 -12.93 2.93 -9.68
CA ARG A 22 -12.32 2.34 -10.90
C ARG A 22 -12.05 0.85 -10.76
N HIS A 23 -11.82 0.37 -9.53
CA HIS A 23 -11.36 -0.99 -9.26
C HIS A 23 -12.29 -1.80 -8.33
N GLU A 24 -13.35 -1.22 -7.76
CA GLU A 24 -14.21 -1.85 -6.76
C GLU A 24 -14.81 -3.19 -7.23
N ASP A 25 -15.12 -3.32 -8.52
CA ASP A 25 -15.68 -4.56 -9.10
C ASP A 25 -14.58 -5.61 -9.43
N ASP A 26 -13.30 -5.23 -9.45
CA ASP A 26 -12.19 -6.09 -9.88
C ASP A 26 -11.30 -6.55 -8.72
N VAL A 27 -11.30 -5.84 -7.58
CA VAL A 27 -10.47 -6.17 -6.43
C VAL A 27 -11.28 -6.78 -5.30
N GLN A 28 -10.66 -7.65 -4.52
CA GLN A 28 -11.26 -8.28 -3.35
C GLN A 28 -10.94 -7.55 -2.05
N MET A 29 -10.00 -6.61 -2.08
CA MET A 29 -9.56 -5.83 -0.93
C MET A 29 -9.02 -4.48 -1.39
N MET A 30 -9.26 -3.45 -0.59
CA MET A 30 -8.65 -2.13 -0.75
C MET A 30 -7.88 -1.77 0.51
N ILE A 31 -6.65 -1.31 0.35
CA ILE A 31 -5.72 -0.96 1.43
C ILE A 31 -5.27 0.48 1.30
N HIS A 32 -5.29 1.21 2.42
CA HIS A 32 -4.68 2.53 2.52
C HIS A 32 -3.55 2.49 3.56
N CYS A 33 -2.31 2.75 3.13
CA CYS A 33 -1.12 2.66 3.97
C CYS A 33 -0.85 3.90 4.84
N GLY A 34 -1.89 4.68 5.18
CA GLY A 34 -1.80 5.81 6.11
C GLY A 34 -1.56 7.16 5.44
N ASP A 35 -1.61 8.20 6.27
CA ASP A 35 -1.62 9.62 5.88
C ASP A 35 -2.75 9.93 4.89
N SER A 36 -3.96 9.49 5.26
CA SER A 36 -5.18 9.91 4.56
C SER A 36 -5.58 11.34 4.93
N GLU A 37 -5.30 11.74 6.17
CA GLU A 37 -5.76 12.99 6.79
C GLU A 37 -7.29 13.16 6.75
N LEU A 38 -8.01 12.03 6.61
CA LEU A 38 -9.47 11.97 6.63
C LEU A 38 -9.93 11.19 7.87
N PRO A 39 -11.11 11.52 8.43
CA PRO A 39 -11.69 10.70 9.48
C PRO A 39 -11.98 9.27 8.98
N ALA A 40 -11.84 8.25 9.85
CA ALA A 40 -12.07 6.86 9.49
C ALA A 40 -13.51 6.59 8.97
N HIS A 41 -14.49 7.41 9.38
CA HIS A 41 -15.88 7.34 8.92
C HIS A 41 -16.14 8.14 7.64
N ALA A 42 -15.15 8.84 7.06
CA ALA A 42 -15.32 9.59 5.83
C ALA A 42 -15.77 8.66 4.68
N GLU A 43 -16.64 9.14 3.82
CA GLU A 43 -17.14 8.36 2.68
C GLU A 43 -16.02 7.85 1.78
N ALA A 44 -14.99 8.67 1.53
CA ALA A 44 -13.83 8.30 0.72
C ALA A 44 -12.99 7.16 1.32
N MET A 45 -13.09 6.92 2.63
CA MET A 45 -12.37 5.84 3.33
C MET A 45 -13.19 4.55 3.44
N GLN A 46 -14.45 4.57 3.04
CA GLN A 46 -15.29 3.38 3.08
C GLN A 46 -14.75 2.29 2.15
N GLY A 47 -14.71 1.05 2.65
CA GLY A 47 -14.18 -0.10 1.94
C GLY A 47 -12.65 -0.25 2.00
N PHE A 48 -11.91 0.73 2.50
CA PHE A 48 -10.48 0.60 2.73
C PHE A 48 -10.17 0.00 4.11
N ASN A 49 -9.32 -1.03 4.13
CA ASN A 49 -8.59 -1.44 5.32
C ASN A 49 -7.40 -0.48 5.48
N SER A 50 -7.47 0.40 6.47
CA SER A 50 -6.55 1.53 6.59
C SER A 50 -5.73 1.48 7.87
N VAL A 51 -4.49 1.94 7.80
CA VAL A 51 -3.61 2.13 8.95
C VAL A 51 -3.37 3.62 9.21
N ARG A 52 -2.94 3.94 10.42
CA ARG A 52 -2.62 5.30 10.82
C ARG A 52 -1.23 5.71 10.33
N GLY A 53 -1.14 6.87 9.65
CA GLY A 53 0.11 7.55 9.38
C GLY A 53 0.44 8.61 10.43
N ASN A 54 1.59 9.27 10.28
CA ASN A 54 2.03 10.31 11.21
C ASN A 54 1.24 11.62 11.09
N CYS A 55 0.55 11.84 9.96
CA CYS A 55 -0.32 13.00 9.75
C CYS A 55 -1.80 12.71 10.10
N ASP A 56 -2.18 11.46 10.35
CA ASP A 56 -3.54 11.10 10.73
C ASP A 56 -3.81 11.40 12.21
N ILE A 57 -4.89 12.15 12.46
CA ILE A 57 -5.31 12.52 13.81
C ILE A 57 -6.27 11.49 14.40
N ASP A 58 -7.07 10.81 13.54
CA ASP A 58 -8.09 9.87 13.99
C ASP A 58 -7.48 8.61 14.60
N SER A 59 -7.74 8.40 15.89
CA SER A 59 -7.26 7.25 16.66
C SER A 59 -7.99 5.93 16.33
N ALA A 60 -9.03 5.98 15.51
CA ALA A 60 -9.72 4.77 15.04
C ALA A 60 -8.86 3.94 14.06
N TYR A 61 -7.88 4.55 13.42
CA TYR A 61 -6.93 3.83 12.58
C TYR A 61 -5.90 3.06 13.42
N PRO A 62 -5.72 1.74 13.20
CA PRO A 62 -4.66 0.97 13.83
C PRO A 62 -3.28 1.34 13.25
N ASP A 63 -2.21 1.12 14.00
CA ASP A 63 -0.84 1.37 13.54
C ASP A 63 -0.38 0.37 12.46
N HIS A 64 -0.97 -0.82 12.43
CA HIS A 64 -0.70 -1.86 11.43
C HIS A 64 -1.86 -2.84 11.32
N LEU A 65 -1.89 -3.58 10.20
CA LEU A 65 -2.80 -4.68 9.93
C LEU A 65 -2.00 -5.90 9.45
N VAL A 66 -2.52 -7.09 9.75
CA VAL A 66 -2.07 -8.35 9.14
C VAL A 66 -3.27 -8.99 8.46
N GLU A 67 -3.23 -9.03 7.14
CA GLU A 67 -4.32 -9.55 6.32
C GLU A 67 -3.93 -10.91 5.72
N LYS A 68 -4.89 -11.83 5.66
CA LYS A 68 -4.67 -13.11 5.02
C LYS A 68 -5.01 -13.04 3.54
N CYS A 69 -4.02 -13.30 2.69
CA CYS A 69 -4.15 -13.25 1.23
C CYS A 69 -3.85 -14.63 0.63
N GLY A 70 -4.86 -15.49 0.56
CA GLY A 70 -4.69 -16.89 0.19
C GLY A 70 -3.89 -17.65 1.26
N GLN A 71 -2.69 -18.14 0.90
CA GLN A 71 -1.78 -18.83 1.82
C GLN A 71 -0.74 -17.88 2.44
N GLN A 72 -0.71 -16.62 2.04
CA GLN A 72 0.27 -15.62 2.48
C GLN A 72 -0.35 -14.65 3.50
N HIS A 73 0.49 -14.10 4.37
CA HIS A 73 0.15 -12.95 5.18
C HIS A 73 0.69 -11.68 4.53
N LEU A 74 -0.15 -10.66 4.47
CA LEU A 74 0.16 -9.31 4.04
C LEU A 74 0.23 -8.41 5.28
N PHE A 75 1.40 -7.82 5.53
CA PHE A 75 1.57 -6.84 6.59
C PHE A 75 1.40 -5.43 6.01
N VAL A 76 0.58 -4.61 6.64
CA VAL A 76 0.29 -3.24 6.24
C VAL A 76 0.67 -2.30 7.38
N THR A 77 1.44 -1.28 7.08
CA THR A 77 1.77 -0.19 8.01
C THR A 77 2.08 1.09 7.23
N HIS A 78 2.04 2.23 7.90
CA HIS A 78 2.49 3.45 7.22
C HIS A 78 4.03 3.49 7.08
N GLY A 79 4.76 2.99 8.05
CA GLY A 79 6.23 2.90 7.99
C GLY A 79 6.98 3.94 8.84
N HIS A 80 6.33 5.01 9.30
CA HIS A 80 6.97 6.04 10.15
C HIS A 80 7.50 5.47 11.47
N LEU A 81 6.85 4.45 12.04
CA LEU A 81 7.29 3.76 13.27
C LEU A 81 8.50 2.82 13.03
N TYR A 82 8.84 2.54 11.78
CA TYR A 82 9.91 1.61 11.39
C TYR A 82 11.09 2.30 10.71
N ASN A 83 11.11 3.64 10.66
CA ASN A 83 12.18 4.44 10.06
C ASN A 83 12.48 4.10 8.59
N VAL A 84 11.42 3.84 7.81
CA VAL A 84 11.54 3.36 6.41
C VAL A 84 12.20 4.35 5.45
N LYS A 85 12.36 5.62 5.82
CA LYS A 85 13.12 6.61 5.03
C LYS A 85 14.62 6.36 5.06
N MET A 86 15.11 5.60 6.04
CA MET A 86 16.53 5.29 6.21
C MET A 86 16.86 3.84 5.84
N THR A 87 16.00 2.89 6.24
CA THR A 87 16.25 1.46 6.04
C THR A 87 14.96 0.65 6.17
N LEU A 88 14.86 -0.47 5.46
CA LEU A 88 13.77 -1.43 5.62
C LEU A 88 14.04 -2.50 6.71
N MET A 89 15.19 -2.47 7.38
CA MET A 89 15.57 -3.53 8.33
C MET A 89 14.58 -3.71 9.49
N ASN A 90 14.09 -2.63 10.10
CA ASN A 90 13.12 -2.73 11.18
C ASN A 90 11.79 -3.32 10.70
N LEU A 91 11.38 -2.93 9.50
CA LEU A 91 10.17 -3.43 8.86
C LEU A 91 10.32 -4.91 8.47
N LEU A 92 11.51 -5.32 8.01
CA LEU A 92 11.86 -6.71 7.71
C LEU A 92 11.73 -7.60 8.96
N TYR A 93 12.29 -7.18 10.10
CA TYR A 93 12.16 -7.94 11.35
C TYR A 93 10.71 -8.08 11.77
N ARG A 94 9.93 -6.99 11.68
CA ARG A 94 8.50 -7.03 12.01
C ARG A 94 7.72 -7.95 11.09
N ALA A 95 7.98 -7.93 9.79
CA ALA A 95 7.35 -8.83 8.83
C ALA A 95 7.62 -10.30 9.16
N LYS A 96 8.86 -10.63 9.55
CA LYS A 96 9.23 -11.98 10.00
C LYS A 96 8.49 -12.40 11.27
N GLU A 97 8.35 -11.51 12.25
CA GLU A 97 7.62 -11.80 13.49
C GLU A 97 6.14 -12.17 13.27
N VAL A 98 5.51 -11.57 12.26
CA VAL A 98 4.10 -11.82 11.93
C VAL A 98 3.93 -12.82 10.76
N ASP A 99 5.02 -13.46 10.34
CA ASP A 99 5.06 -14.41 9.23
C ASP A 99 4.47 -13.84 7.93
N ALA A 100 4.73 -12.56 7.65
CA ALA A 100 4.29 -11.91 6.44
C ALA A 100 5.31 -12.09 5.31
N LYS A 101 4.84 -12.43 4.11
CA LYS A 101 5.64 -12.54 2.89
C LYS A 101 5.50 -11.32 1.97
N VAL A 102 4.50 -10.49 2.22
CA VAL A 102 4.26 -9.25 1.50
C VAL A 102 4.05 -8.12 2.50
N VAL A 103 4.66 -6.99 2.27
CA VAL A 103 4.57 -5.80 3.10
C VAL A 103 4.16 -4.61 2.24
N CYS A 104 3.07 -3.93 2.59
CA CYS A 104 2.68 -2.66 1.99
C CYS A 104 2.93 -1.52 2.99
N PHE A 105 3.60 -0.48 2.54
CA PHE A 105 3.94 0.68 3.38
C PHE A 105 3.98 1.97 2.56
N GLY A 106 3.93 3.12 3.24
CA GLY A 106 3.96 4.46 2.63
C GLY A 106 5.09 5.33 3.18
N HIS A 107 4.73 6.53 3.64
CA HIS A 107 5.56 7.50 4.35
C HIS A 107 6.70 8.15 3.54
N SER A 108 7.43 7.40 2.73
CA SER A 108 8.51 7.96 1.91
C SER A 108 8.00 8.69 0.68
N HIS A 109 6.77 8.42 0.24
CA HIS A 109 6.17 8.87 -1.01
C HIS A 109 6.93 8.41 -2.27
N ILE A 110 7.82 7.43 -2.12
CA ILE A 110 8.64 6.90 -3.21
C ILE A 110 8.05 5.57 -3.65
N ALA A 111 7.45 5.57 -4.85
CA ALA A 111 6.90 4.37 -5.44
C ALA A 111 8.00 3.36 -5.78
N GLY A 112 7.81 2.11 -5.40
CA GLY A 112 8.77 1.05 -5.72
C GLY A 112 8.50 -0.26 -4.99
N THR A 113 9.16 -1.32 -5.47
CA THR A 113 9.16 -2.65 -4.90
C THR A 113 10.57 -3.13 -4.64
N GLU A 114 10.77 -3.86 -3.56
CA GLU A 114 12.04 -4.49 -3.21
C GLU A 114 11.78 -5.88 -2.62
N MET A 115 12.57 -6.87 -3.04
CA MET A 115 12.59 -8.20 -2.45
C MET A 115 13.80 -8.31 -1.53
N ALA A 116 13.57 -8.58 -0.25
CA ALA A 116 14.62 -8.80 0.73
C ALA A 116 14.28 -10.00 1.63
N ASP A 117 15.20 -10.94 1.78
CA ASP A 117 15.05 -12.15 2.61
C ASP A 117 13.74 -12.92 2.36
N GLY A 118 13.30 -13.04 1.09
CA GLY A 118 12.08 -13.73 0.70
C GLY A 118 10.78 -12.98 1.06
N ILE A 119 10.86 -11.70 1.43
CA ILE A 119 9.73 -10.82 1.71
C ILE A 119 9.69 -9.71 0.68
N LEU A 120 8.52 -9.50 0.08
CA LEU A 120 8.28 -8.46 -0.90
C LEU A 120 7.77 -7.18 -0.23
N PHE A 121 8.51 -6.09 -0.36
CA PHE A 121 8.17 -4.75 0.11
C PHE A 121 7.59 -3.93 -1.04
N ILE A 122 6.44 -3.29 -0.81
CA ILE A 122 5.72 -2.51 -1.81
C ILE A 122 5.38 -1.15 -1.21
N ASN A 123 5.86 -0.09 -1.85
CA ASN A 123 5.40 1.27 -1.58
C ASN A 123 4.61 1.76 -2.80
N PRO A 124 3.30 2.04 -2.67
CA PRO A 124 2.48 2.49 -3.79
C PRO A 124 2.82 3.91 -4.26
N GLY A 125 3.69 4.62 -3.54
CA GLY A 125 3.92 6.04 -3.73
C GLY A 125 2.87 6.90 -3.05
N SER A 126 2.68 8.11 -3.51
CA SER A 126 1.68 9.05 -2.98
C SER A 126 0.67 9.44 -4.04
N LEU A 127 -0.61 9.48 -3.65
CA LEU A 127 -1.67 10.01 -4.50
C LEU A 127 -1.62 11.55 -4.62
N ARG A 128 -0.90 12.24 -3.73
CA ARG A 128 -0.87 13.72 -3.71
C ARG A 128 0.53 14.30 -3.90
N LEU A 129 1.53 13.78 -3.19
CA LEU A 129 2.85 14.36 -3.04
C LEU A 129 3.95 13.36 -3.43
N PRO A 130 4.00 12.86 -4.67
CA PRO A 130 5.01 11.90 -5.09
C PRO A 130 6.43 12.47 -4.95
N ARG A 131 7.40 11.60 -4.64
CA ARG A 131 8.84 11.92 -4.57
C ARG A 131 9.59 11.07 -5.58
N MET A 132 10.73 11.57 -6.06
CA MET A 132 11.60 10.95 -7.06
C MET A 132 10.96 10.76 -8.44
N ARG A 133 9.68 11.10 -8.60
CA ARG A 133 8.92 11.08 -9.85
C ARG A 133 7.78 12.10 -9.82
N LYS A 134 7.20 12.39 -10.99
CA LYS A 134 6.07 13.33 -11.09
C LYS A 134 4.72 12.64 -10.98
N ASP A 135 4.66 11.36 -11.34
CA ASP A 135 3.40 10.60 -11.36
C ASP A 135 2.90 10.36 -9.93
N LYS A 136 1.65 10.70 -9.70
CA LYS A 136 0.88 10.28 -8.53
C LYS A 136 0.46 8.83 -8.77
N THR A 137 0.79 7.92 -7.85
CA THR A 137 0.71 6.48 -8.12
C THR A 137 -0.08 5.71 -7.10
N TYR A 138 -0.61 4.57 -7.53
CA TYR A 138 -1.16 3.51 -6.70
C TYR A 138 -0.82 2.14 -7.31
N VAL A 139 -1.12 1.07 -6.61
CA VAL A 139 -0.80 -0.31 -7.01
C VAL A 139 -2.05 -1.16 -7.10
N ILE A 140 -2.12 -2.02 -8.12
CA ILE A 140 -2.95 -3.23 -8.13
C ILE A 140 -2.01 -4.42 -7.93
N LEU A 141 -2.11 -5.03 -6.77
CA LEU A 141 -1.37 -6.21 -6.39
C LEU A 141 -2.20 -7.45 -6.74
N HIS A 142 -1.67 -8.37 -7.53
CA HIS A 142 -2.32 -9.63 -7.86
C HIS A 142 -1.52 -10.79 -7.32
N ILE A 143 -2.10 -11.52 -6.35
CA ILE A 143 -1.50 -12.69 -5.70
C ILE A 143 -2.19 -13.94 -6.24
N GLN A 144 -1.41 -14.82 -6.87
CA GLN A 144 -1.82 -16.13 -7.38
C GLN A 144 -0.88 -17.22 -6.86
N ASN A 145 -1.25 -17.86 -5.76
CA ASN A 145 -0.38 -18.80 -5.04
C ASN A 145 0.95 -18.12 -4.64
N ARG A 146 2.05 -18.50 -5.28
CA ARG A 146 3.40 -17.92 -5.04
C ARG A 146 3.76 -16.82 -6.05
N HIS A 147 2.97 -16.64 -7.11
CA HIS A 147 3.18 -15.61 -8.12
C HIS A 147 2.52 -14.30 -7.70
N ILE A 148 3.29 -13.23 -7.75
CA ILE A 148 2.82 -11.89 -7.39
C ILE A 148 3.13 -10.95 -8.55
N HIS A 149 2.08 -10.28 -9.06
CA HIS A 149 2.21 -9.20 -10.03
C HIS A 149 1.93 -7.87 -9.31
N VAL A 150 2.86 -6.96 -9.39
CA VAL A 150 2.74 -5.61 -8.83
C VAL A 150 2.61 -4.63 -9.98
N ASN A 151 1.41 -4.14 -10.22
CA ASN A 151 1.13 -3.21 -11.31
C ASN A 151 0.91 -1.81 -10.75
N TYR A 152 1.81 -0.90 -11.13
CA TYR A 152 1.68 0.51 -10.79
C TYR A 152 0.82 1.24 -11.82
N TYR A 153 -0.03 2.11 -11.33
CA TYR A 153 -0.89 2.97 -12.13
C TYR A 153 -0.70 4.43 -11.74
N SER A 154 -0.85 5.34 -12.70
CA SER A 154 -1.03 6.74 -12.38
C SER A 154 -2.42 6.98 -11.78
N ILE A 155 -2.62 8.10 -11.10
CA ILE A 155 -3.92 8.47 -10.52
C ILE A 155 -5.05 8.51 -11.57
N GLU A 156 -4.71 8.78 -12.84
CA GLU A 156 -5.65 8.74 -13.98
C GLU A 156 -5.99 7.31 -14.45
N GLY A 157 -5.35 6.28 -13.87
CA GLY A 157 -5.59 4.88 -14.20
C GLY A 157 -4.77 4.33 -15.37
N LYS A 158 -3.66 4.97 -15.72
CA LYS A 158 -2.74 4.48 -16.75
C LYS A 158 -1.66 3.62 -16.10
N ILE A 159 -1.43 2.41 -16.61
CA ILE A 159 -0.34 1.55 -16.16
C ILE A 159 1.02 2.21 -16.38
N ILE A 160 1.94 1.99 -15.42
CA ILE A 160 3.33 2.47 -15.48
C ILE A 160 4.24 1.24 -15.58
N PRO A 161 4.56 0.77 -16.81
CA PRO A 161 5.31 -0.47 -17.00
C PRO A 161 6.71 -0.44 -16.36
N SER A 162 7.35 0.72 -16.32
CA SER A 162 8.70 0.88 -15.74
C SER A 162 8.77 0.66 -14.23
N LEU A 163 7.64 0.67 -13.52
CA LEU A 163 7.53 0.34 -12.09
C LEU A 163 6.93 -1.05 -11.85
N SER A 164 6.15 -1.54 -12.81
CA SER A 164 5.45 -2.81 -12.67
C SER A 164 6.42 -3.99 -12.77
N SER A 165 6.19 -5.02 -11.96
CA SER A 165 7.10 -6.15 -11.83
C SER A 165 6.37 -7.42 -11.37
N GLU A 166 7.04 -8.57 -11.57
CA GLU A 166 6.55 -9.89 -11.17
C GLU A 166 7.56 -10.55 -10.24
N PHE A 167 7.05 -11.24 -9.24
CA PHE A 167 7.85 -11.95 -8.24
C PHE A 167 7.29 -13.36 -8.00
N ILE A 168 8.18 -14.25 -7.57
CA ILE A 168 7.80 -15.59 -7.09
C ILE A 168 8.29 -15.68 -5.64
N LEU A 169 7.35 -15.90 -4.71
CA LEU A 169 7.68 -16.14 -3.31
C LEU A 169 8.23 -17.57 -3.14
N GLU A 170 9.22 -17.73 -2.28
CA GLU A 170 9.82 -19.02 -1.91
C GLU A 170 8.97 -19.78 -0.90
#